data_8f14bec40631eb506d0bbe666748bd64
#
_entry.id   8f14bec40631eb506d0bbe666748bd64
#
_cell.length_a   1.000
_cell.length_b   1.000
_cell.length_c   1.000
_cell.angle_alpha   90.00
_cell.angle_beta   90.00
_cell.angle_gamma   90.00
#
_symmetry.space_group_name_H-M   'P 1'
#
loop_
_entity.id
_entity.type
_entity.pdbx_description
1 polymer ?
#
loop_
_entity_poly.entity_id
_entity_poly.type
_entity_poly.pdbx_seq_one_letter_code
_entity_poly.pdbx_strand_id
1 'polypeptide(L)'
;SRLGLDVDVSIRCSGVYSYMIADPLLFYTKVCGNIEQAYTRDEIEKQLKTEFISALQPAFGRLSELELRPNQIVSHNTELEEAMNFALSTKWGKLRGLKVVSIALGSVSLPPEDAEMIKQLQRTAVLQNPNMAGATLAGAQADAMRTAAGNAAGVMNGFVGMGMAMNAGGMNAVSYTHLTLPTIC
;
A
#
# COMPACT_ATOMS: atom_id res chain seq x y z
N SER A 1 -7.20 2.93 -5.18
CA SER A 1 -6.71 1.53 -5.20
C SER A 1 -7.31 0.78 -6.38
N ARG A 2 -6.50 0.20 -7.27
CA ARG A 2 -6.96 -0.60 -8.42
C ARG A 2 -7.79 -1.84 -8.03
N LEU A 3 -7.80 -2.18 -6.76
CA LEU A 3 -8.52 -3.33 -6.20
C LEU A 3 -9.81 -2.92 -5.47
N GLY A 4 -10.16 -1.62 -5.43
CA GLY A 4 -11.35 -1.14 -4.72
C GLY A 4 -11.31 -1.37 -3.19
N LEU A 5 -10.15 -1.69 -2.65
CA LEU A 5 -9.96 -1.89 -1.21
C LEU A 5 -9.25 -0.67 -0.63
N ASP A 6 -9.92 0.03 0.27
CA ASP A 6 -9.32 1.05 1.10
C ASP A 6 -8.66 0.37 2.30
N VAL A 7 -7.32 0.43 2.35
CA VAL A 7 -6.53 -0.17 3.42
C VAL A 7 -5.56 0.87 3.95
N ASP A 8 -5.65 1.15 5.23
CA ASP A 8 -4.68 1.98 5.93
C ASP A 8 -3.40 1.18 6.18
N VAL A 9 -2.28 1.73 5.76
CA VAL A 9 -0.96 1.12 5.93
C VAL A 9 0.01 2.09 6.56
N SER A 10 0.86 1.58 7.45
CA SER A 10 1.95 2.36 8.02
C SER A 10 3.11 2.42 7.03
N ILE A 11 3.68 3.60 6.85
CA ILE A 11 4.84 3.82 5.98
C ILE A 11 6.02 4.28 6.82
N ARG A 12 7.17 3.63 6.64
CA ARG A 12 8.45 4.10 7.15
C ARG A 12 9.22 4.71 6.00
N CYS A 13 9.61 5.98 6.14
CA CYS A 13 10.43 6.66 5.15
C CYS A 13 11.64 7.32 5.80
N SER A 14 12.72 7.38 5.05
CA SER A 14 13.91 8.16 5.37
C SER A 14 14.28 9.03 4.18
N GLY A 15 14.86 10.19 4.43
CA GLY A 15 15.21 11.10 3.37
C GLY A 15 15.81 12.38 3.90
N VAL A 16 16.11 13.28 2.97
CA VAL A 16 16.58 14.64 3.27
C VAL A 16 15.67 15.65 2.59
N TYR A 17 15.55 16.82 3.18
CA TYR A 17 14.84 17.93 2.58
C TYR A 17 15.66 19.21 2.69
N SER A 18 15.45 20.12 1.77
CA SER A 18 16.02 21.46 1.80
C SER A 18 14.91 22.50 1.76
N TYR A 19 15.16 23.60 2.44
CA TYR A 19 14.27 24.75 2.44
C TYR A 19 15.05 26.03 2.23
N MET A 20 14.36 27.05 1.79
CA MET A 20 14.92 28.39 1.61
C MET A 20 14.04 29.44 2.28
N ILE A 21 14.64 30.57 2.60
CA ILE A 21 13.93 31.77 3.00
C ILE A 21 13.48 32.46 1.70
N ALA A 22 12.19 32.35 1.38
CA ALA A 22 11.59 32.91 0.17
C ALA A 22 11.25 34.42 0.38
N ASP A 23 10.87 34.78 1.59
CA ASP A 23 10.62 36.16 1.99
C ASP A 23 11.49 36.52 3.23
N PRO A 24 12.67 37.13 3.00
CA PRO A 24 13.60 37.48 4.08
C PRO A 24 13.03 38.51 5.05
N LEU A 25 12.22 39.44 4.58
CA LEU A 25 11.65 40.50 5.43
C LEU A 25 10.61 39.91 6.39
N LEU A 26 9.74 39.03 5.87
CA LEU A 26 8.77 38.32 6.66
C LEU A 26 9.44 37.39 7.68
N PHE A 27 10.47 36.66 7.27
CA PHE A 27 11.26 35.80 8.15
C PHE A 27 11.90 36.61 9.28
N TYR A 28 12.57 37.72 8.98
CA TYR A 28 13.20 38.60 9.96
C TYR A 28 12.18 39.12 10.96
N THR A 29 11.07 39.68 10.49
CA THR A 29 10.06 40.30 11.37
C THR A 29 9.29 39.30 12.25
N LYS A 30 9.07 38.09 11.74
CA LYS A 30 8.24 37.08 12.45
C LYS A 30 9.05 36.06 13.23
N VAL A 31 10.29 35.81 12.87
CA VAL A 31 11.13 34.79 13.50
C VAL A 31 12.28 35.42 14.29
N CYS A 32 12.95 36.40 13.73
CA CYS A 32 14.14 37.02 14.33
C CYS A 32 13.89 38.35 15.05
N GLY A 33 12.69 38.92 14.93
CA GLY A 33 12.42 40.30 15.33
C GLY A 33 12.58 40.64 16.83
N ASN A 34 12.62 39.65 17.72
CA ASN A 34 12.77 39.82 19.16
C ASN A 34 14.09 39.27 19.72
N ILE A 35 15.09 39.07 18.87
CA ILE A 35 16.35 38.44 19.27
C ILE A 35 17.43 39.49 19.32
N GLU A 36 18.03 39.65 20.52
CA GLU A 36 19.12 40.63 20.77
C GLU A 36 20.47 40.18 20.17
N GLN A 37 20.59 38.90 19.81
CA GLN A 37 21.81 38.30 19.29
C GLN A 37 21.53 37.54 17.97
N ALA A 38 22.52 36.81 17.46
CA ALA A 38 22.34 36.00 16.24
C ALA A 38 21.31 34.87 16.47
N TYR A 39 20.35 34.75 15.56
CA TYR A 39 19.42 33.63 15.52
C TYR A 39 20.07 32.46 14.80
N THR A 40 20.31 31.36 15.50
CA THR A 40 21.00 30.22 14.95
C THR A 40 20.04 29.24 14.29
N ARG A 41 20.54 28.48 13.33
CA ARG A 41 19.78 27.44 12.64
C ARG A 41 19.20 26.40 13.61
N ASP A 42 19.97 26.03 14.63
CA ASP A 42 19.60 24.97 15.58
C ASP A 42 18.34 25.33 16.37
N GLU A 43 18.09 26.62 16.60
CA GLU A 43 16.92 27.10 17.34
C GLU A 43 15.62 26.83 16.60
N ILE A 44 15.62 26.97 15.27
CA ILE A 44 14.43 26.76 14.46
C ILE A 44 14.35 25.33 13.90
N GLU A 45 15.49 24.65 13.73
CA GLU A 45 15.57 23.35 13.04
C GLU A 45 14.65 22.29 13.66
N LYS A 46 14.63 22.19 14.98
CA LYS A 46 13.79 21.23 15.70
C LYS A 46 12.30 21.45 15.42
N GLN A 47 11.88 22.70 15.39
CA GLN A 47 10.49 23.06 15.10
C GLN A 47 10.16 22.78 13.63
N LEU A 48 11.01 23.21 12.70
CA LEU A 48 10.81 22.97 11.28
C LEU A 48 10.75 21.48 10.96
N LYS A 49 11.63 20.67 11.57
CA LYS A 49 11.61 19.21 11.43
C LYS A 49 10.30 18.60 11.89
N THR A 50 9.79 19.02 13.05
CA THR A 50 8.53 18.50 13.58
C THR A 50 7.34 18.89 12.68
N GLU A 51 7.31 20.12 12.21
CA GLU A 51 6.26 20.60 11.30
C GLU A 51 6.33 19.93 9.93
N PHE A 52 7.55 19.70 9.42
CA PHE A 52 7.78 18.96 8.18
C PHE A 52 7.25 17.54 8.28
N ILE A 53 7.60 16.80 9.33
CA ILE A 53 7.10 15.45 9.58
C ILE A 53 5.57 15.42 9.67
N SER A 54 4.98 16.38 10.37
CA SER A 54 3.52 16.48 10.50
C SER A 54 2.82 16.77 9.15
N ALA A 55 3.50 17.49 8.25
CA ALA A 55 2.97 17.82 6.92
C ALA A 55 3.12 16.65 5.92
N LEU A 56 3.97 15.67 6.19
CA LEU A 56 4.11 14.48 5.33
C LEU A 56 2.81 13.68 5.25
N GLN A 57 2.07 13.56 6.35
CA GLN A 57 0.82 12.79 6.36
C GLN A 57 -0.22 13.33 5.36
N PRO A 58 -0.63 14.61 5.40
CA PRO A 58 -1.54 15.16 4.40
C PRO A 58 -0.93 15.21 3.00
N ALA A 59 0.39 15.36 2.86
CA ALA A 59 1.05 15.31 1.57
C ALA A 59 0.96 13.91 0.93
N PHE A 60 1.21 12.85 1.70
CA PHE A 60 1.01 11.48 1.25
C PHE A 60 -0.46 11.16 0.95
N GLY A 61 -1.40 11.74 1.71
CA GLY A 61 -2.83 11.65 1.41
C GLY A 61 -3.15 12.16 0.00
N ARG A 62 -2.61 13.31 -0.39
CA ARG A 62 -2.78 13.84 -1.76
C ARG A 62 -2.10 12.98 -2.83
N LEU A 63 -0.93 12.41 -2.54
CA LEU A 63 -0.27 11.49 -3.46
C LEU A 63 -1.04 10.16 -3.61
N SER A 64 -1.76 9.73 -2.59
CA SER A 64 -2.57 8.52 -2.67
C SER A 64 -3.75 8.66 -3.65
N GLU A 65 -4.25 9.89 -3.86
CA GLU A 65 -5.26 10.19 -4.89
C GLU A 65 -4.74 9.91 -6.30
N LEU A 66 -3.42 9.96 -6.51
CA LEU A 66 -2.75 9.61 -7.76
C LEU A 66 -2.57 8.09 -7.95
N GLU A 67 -3.12 7.27 -7.04
CA GLU A 67 -3.02 5.80 -7.05
C GLU A 67 -1.58 5.25 -7.09
N LEU A 68 -0.62 6.00 -6.56
CA LEU A 68 0.79 5.60 -6.53
C LEU A 68 1.02 4.50 -5.49
N ARG A 69 1.84 3.53 -5.85
CA ARG A 69 2.32 2.52 -4.89
C ARG A 69 3.39 3.13 -3.99
N PRO A 70 3.54 2.66 -2.73
CA PRO A 70 4.56 3.19 -1.82
C PRO A 70 5.98 3.23 -2.39
N ASN A 71 6.36 2.23 -3.17
CA ASN A 71 7.67 2.18 -3.83
C ASN A 71 7.82 3.17 -5.00
N GLN A 72 6.74 3.67 -5.55
CA GLN A 72 6.75 4.65 -6.63
C GLN A 72 6.88 6.08 -6.10
N ILE A 73 6.55 6.32 -4.84
CA ILE A 73 6.64 7.66 -4.22
C ILE A 73 8.07 8.22 -4.30
N VAL A 74 9.08 7.36 -4.19
CA VAL A 74 10.50 7.75 -4.32
C VAL A 74 10.83 8.38 -5.69
N SER A 75 10.09 8.01 -6.73
CA SER A 75 10.27 8.55 -8.09
C SER A 75 9.46 9.83 -8.34
N HIS A 76 8.52 10.18 -7.45
CA HIS A 76 7.59 11.31 -7.59
C HIS A 76 7.94 12.44 -6.62
N ASN A 77 9.23 12.81 -6.58
CA ASN A 77 9.71 13.83 -5.66
C ASN A 77 9.09 15.22 -5.95
N THR A 78 8.86 15.56 -7.22
CA THR A 78 8.27 16.85 -7.61
C THR A 78 6.83 16.99 -7.09
N GLU A 79 6.03 15.95 -7.25
CA GLU A 79 4.64 15.93 -6.76
C GLU A 79 4.59 15.97 -5.22
N LEU A 80 5.56 15.32 -4.58
CA LEU A 80 5.71 15.39 -3.12
C LEU A 80 6.12 16.80 -2.67
N GLU A 81 7.04 17.46 -3.37
CA GLU A 81 7.45 18.84 -3.09
C GLU A 81 6.27 19.81 -3.20
N GLU A 82 5.45 19.69 -4.24
CA GLU A 82 4.24 20.49 -4.40
C GLU A 82 3.23 20.23 -3.29
N ALA A 83 2.97 18.98 -2.97
CA ALA A 83 2.07 18.60 -1.89
C ALA A 83 2.54 19.12 -0.53
N MET A 84 3.84 19.03 -0.26
CA MET A 84 4.46 19.56 0.97
C MET A 84 4.40 21.08 1.05
N ASN A 85 4.73 21.79 -0.05
CA ASN A 85 4.62 23.24 -0.10
C ASN A 85 3.17 23.70 0.10
N PHE A 86 2.20 22.95 -0.40
CA PHE A 86 0.81 23.22 -0.15
C PHE A 86 0.45 23.01 1.34
N ALA A 87 0.82 21.88 1.91
CA ALA A 87 0.54 21.55 3.31
C ALA A 87 1.20 22.53 4.28
N LEU A 88 2.39 23.02 3.97
CA LEU A 88 3.16 23.97 4.77
C LEU A 88 2.89 25.44 4.40
N SER A 89 2.06 25.74 3.41
CA SER A 89 1.85 27.08 2.87
C SER A 89 1.48 28.10 3.94
N THR A 90 0.65 27.73 4.91
CA THR A 90 0.24 28.62 5.98
C THR A 90 1.34 28.82 7.01
N LYS A 91 1.92 27.74 7.54
CA LYS A 91 2.90 27.79 8.62
C LYS A 91 4.27 28.31 8.16
N TRP A 92 4.73 27.84 7.01
CA TRP A 92 6.02 28.19 6.48
C TRP A 92 5.96 29.41 5.54
N GLY A 93 5.05 29.36 4.55
CA GLY A 93 4.93 30.43 3.57
C GLY A 93 4.42 31.72 4.19
N LYS A 94 3.18 31.74 4.66
CA LYS A 94 2.51 32.97 5.09
C LYS A 94 2.99 33.50 6.45
N LEU A 95 3.39 32.62 7.37
CA LEU A 95 3.82 33.05 8.71
C LEU A 95 5.33 33.31 8.81
N ARG A 96 6.17 32.59 8.05
CA ARG A 96 7.62 32.68 8.21
C ARG A 96 8.38 33.00 6.94
N GLY A 97 7.72 33.05 5.77
CA GLY A 97 8.39 33.30 4.49
C GLY A 97 9.34 32.18 4.06
N LEU A 98 9.07 30.93 4.45
CA LEU A 98 9.87 29.75 4.12
C LEU A 98 9.20 28.94 3.01
N LYS A 99 10.02 28.27 2.22
CA LYS A 99 9.58 27.37 1.16
C LYS A 99 10.45 26.10 1.10
N VAL A 100 9.83 24.97 0.90
CA VAL A 100 10.56 23.72 0.57
C VAL A 100 11.09 23.80 -0.84
N VAL A 101 12.38 23.53 -1.02
CA VAL A 101 13.07 23.59 -2.31
C VAL A 101 13.19 22.22 -2.94
N SER A 102 13.59 21.22 -2.12
CA SER A 102 13.72 19.85 -2.60
C SER A 102 13.46 18.85 -1.48
N ILE A 103 12.96 17.69 -1.89
CA ILE A 103 12.78 16.53 -1.05
C ILE A 103 13.40 15.33 -1.78
N ALA A 104 14.28 14.62 -1.10
CA ALA A 104 14.84 13.38 -1.61
C ALA A 104 14.54 12.25 -0.63
N LEU A 105 13.59 11.39 -0.99
CA LEU A 105 13.31 10.17 -0.23
C LEU A 105 14.31 9.09 -0.61
N GLY A 106 15.05 8.59 0.38
CA GLY A 106 16.02 7.51 0.19
C GLY A 106 15.36 6.14 0.15
N SER A 107 14.43 5.89 1.07
CA SER A 107 13.69 4.63 1.11
C SER A 107 12.29 4.84 1.66
N VAL A 108 11.34 4.12 1.07
CA VAL A 108 9.98 3.99 1.57
C VAL A 108 9.72 2.50 1.76
N SER A 109 9.40 2.08 2.95
CA SER A 109 9.16 0.68 3.29
C SER A 109 7.88 0.55 4.12
N LEU A 110 7.24 -0.60 3.96
CA LEU A 110 6.11 -1.01 4.78
C LEU A 110 6.61 -1.89 5.92
N PRO A 111 6.03 -1.82 7.11
CA PRO A 111 6.23 -2.84 8.13
C PRO A 111 5.94 -4.24 7.57
N PRO A 112 6.64 -5.29 8.05
CA PRO A 112 6.43 -6.65 7.55
C PRO A 112 4.97 -7.12 7.65
N GLU A 113 4.27 -6.72 8.71
CA GLU A 113 2.86 -7.04 8.96
C GLU A 113 1.94 -6.46 7.89
N ASP A 114 2.10 -5.18 7.55
CA ASP A 114 1.31 -4.49 6.54
C ASP A 114 1.62 -5.03 5.14
N ALA A 115 2.90 -5.34 4.88
CA ALA A 115 3.33 -5.93 3.61
C ALA A 115 2.70 -7.32 3.39
N GLU A 116 2.64 -8.15 4.43
CA GLU A 116 2.02 -9.48 4.37
C GLU A 116 0.49 -9.38 4.22
N MET A 117 -0.15 -8.44 4.93
CA MET A 117 -1.58 -8.17 4.79
C MET A 117 -1.94 -7.77 3.35
N ILE A 118 -1.19 -6.84 2.75
CA ILE A 118 -1.41 -6.44 1.34
C ILE A 118 -1.26 -7.63 0.41
N LYS A 119 -0.25 -8.48 0.63
CA LYS A 119 0.00 -9.66 -0.18
C LYS A 119 -1.13 -10.69 -0.08
N GLN A 120 -1.69 -10.89 1.13
CA GLN A 120 -2.87 -11.74 1.33
C GLN A 120 -4.11 -11.17 0.63
N LEU A 121 -4.36 -9.85 0.77
CA LEU A 121 -5.46 -9.18 0.09
C LEU A 121 -5.35 -9.29 -1.43
N GLN A 122 -4.14 -9.14 -1.98
CA GLN A 122 -3.90 -9.33 -3.41
C GLN A 122 -4.18 -10.76 -3.86
N ARG A 123 -3.78 -11.77 -3.08
CA ARG A 123 -4.09 -13.19 -3.37
C ARG A 123 -5.59 -13.45 -3.35
N THR A 124 -6.30 -12.92 -2.33
CA THR A 124 -7.75 -13.06 -2.21
C THR A 124 -8.47 -12.39 -3.39
N ALA A 125 -8.05 -11.20 -3.78
CA ALA A 125 -8.64 -10.49 -4.92
C ALA A 125 -8.43 -11.23 -6.26
N VAL A 126 -7.28 -11.88 -6.44
CA VAL A 126 -7.01 -12.75 -7.60
C VAL A 126 -7.94 -13.96 -7.60
N LEU A 127 -8.17 -14.59 -6.44
CA LEU A 127 -9.04 -15.76 -6.32
C LEU A 127 -10.54 -15.43 -6.48
N GLN A 128 -10.94 -14.18 -6.20
CA GLN A 128 -12.31 -13.71 -6.43
C GLN A 128 -12.62 -13.44 -7.91
N ASN A 129 -11.60 -13.35 -8.76
CA ASN A 129 -11.81 -13.19 -10.19
C ASN A 129 -11.97 -14.59 -10.85
N PRO A 130 -13.17 -14.94 -11.38
CA PRO A 130 -13.46 -16.28 -11.89
C PRO A 130 -12.48 -16.75 -12.97
N ASN A 131 -12.04 -15.82 -13.82
CA ASN A 131 -11.09 -16.12 -14.91
C ASN A 131 -9.66 -16.43 -14.40
N MET A 132 -9.25 -15.76 -13.31
CA MET A 132 -7.93 -16.00 -12.70
C MET A 132 -7.94 -17.19 -11.75
N ALA A 133 -9.05 -17.43 -11.05
CA ALA A 133 -9.22 -18.62 -10.22
C ALA A 133 -9.12 -19.91 -11.03
N GLY A 134 -9.75 -19.95 -12.21
CA GLY A 134 -9.65 -21.07 -13.14
C GLY A 134 -8.22 -21.33 -13.63
N ALA A 135 -7.47 -20.27 -13.98
CA ALA A 135 -6.08 -20.38 -14.40
C ALA A 135 -5.16 -20.86 -13.27
N THR A 136 -5.40 -20.41 -12.04
CA THR A 136 -4.62 -20.82 -10.85
C THR A 136 -4.88 -22.28 -10.51
N LEU A 137 -6.11 -22.74 -10.58
CA LEU A 137 -6.48 -24.15 -10.40
C LEU A 137 -5.86 -25.04 -11.48
N ALA A 138 -5.91 -24.64 -12.74
CA ALA A 138 -5.29 -25.36 -13.83
C ALA A 138 -3.75 -25.44 -13.69
N GLY A 139 -3.12 -24.37 -13.24
CA GLY A 139 -1.68 -24.33 -12.93
C GLY A 139 -1.31 -25.27 -11.78
N ALA A 140 -2.06 -25.23 -10.67
CA ALA A 140 -1.85 -26.13 -9.53
C ALA A 140 -2.06 -27.60 -9.91
N GLN A 141 -3.02 -27.90 -10.78
CA GLN A 141 -3.28 -29.25 -11.29
C GLN A 141 -2.15 -29.74 -12.21
N ALA A 142 -1.62 -28.87 -13.06
CA ALA A 142 -0.46 -29.17 -13.91
C ALA A 142 0.81 -29.43 -13.08
N ASP A 143 1.05 -28.65 -12.02
CA ASP A 143 2.19 -28.83 -11.13
C ASP A 143 2.07 -30.10 -10.28
N ALA A 144 0.87 -30.44 -9.82
CA ALA A 144 0.59 -31.71 -9.16
C ALA A 144 0.83 -32.90 -10.09
N MET A 145 0.42 -32.80 -11.35
CA MET A 145 0.70 -33.84 -12.37
C MET A 145 2.20 -33.97 -12.68
N ARG A 146 2.93 -32.85 -12.76
CA ARG A 146 4.40 -32.88 -12.95
C ARG A 146 5.12 -33.54 -11.79
N THR A 147 4.70 -33.17 -10.54
CA THR A 147 5.27 -33.76 -9.33
C THR A 147 4.96 -35.24 -9.23
N ALA A 148 3.77 -35.66 -9.58
CA ALA A 148 3.39 -37.08 -9.66
C ALA A 148 4.17 -37.83 -10.75
N ALA A 149 4.37 -37.23 -11.92
CA ALA A 149 5.14 -37.82 -13.04
C ALA A 149 6.65 -37.90 -12.72
N GLY A 150 7.18 -37.03 -11.90
CA GLY A 150 8.57 -37.08 -11.43
C GLY A 150 8.89 -38.15 -10.39
N ASN A 151 7.88 -38.72 -9.74
CA ASN A 151 8.01 -39.81 -8.77
C ASN A 151 7.64 -41.16 -9.42
N ALA A 152 8.63 -41.91 -9.82
CA ALA A 152 8.44 -43.24 -10.47
C ALA A 152 7.62 -44.24 -9.61
N ALA A 153 7.55 -44.06 -8.27
CA ALA A 153 6.73 -44.85 -7.37
C ALA A 153 5.32 -44.25 -7.16
N GLY A 154 5.08 -42.99 -7.54
CA GLY A 154 3.82 -42.31 -7.31
C GLY A 154 2.79 -42.44 -8.41
N VAL A 155 3.23 -42.78 -9.65
CA VAL A 155 2.36 -42.81 -10.83
C VAL A 155 1.27 -43.88 -10.70
N MET A 156 1.59 -45.03 -10.14
CA MET A 156 0.64 -46.13 -9.98
C MET A 156 -0.40 -45.85 -8.89
N ASN A 157 0.02 -45.27 -7.73
CA ASN A 157 -0.87 -44.92 -6.65
C ASN A 157 -1.71 -43.66 -6.92
N GLY A 158 -1.18 -42.68 -7.65
CA GLY A 158 -1.90 -41.47 -8.06
C GLY A 158 -3.04 -41.78 -9.03
N PHE A 159 -2.84 -42.71 -9.95
CA PHE A 159 -3.86 -43.09 -10.94
C PHE A 159 -5.00 -43.93 -10.30
N VAL A 160 -4.67 -44.79 -9.36
CA VAL A 160 -5.66 -45.54 -8.57
C VAL A 160 -6.44 -44.65 -7.63
N GLY A 161 -5.77 -43.66 -6.98
CA GLY A 161 -6.41 -42.67 -6.12
C GLY A 161 -7.36 -41.74 -6.87
N MET A 162 -6.98 -41.31 -8.09
CA MET A 162 -7.82 -40.46 -8.93
C MET A 162 -9.01 -41.24 -9.53
N GLY A 163 -8.84 -42.52 -9.88
CA GLY A 163 -9.91 -43.39 -10.30
C GLY A 163 -10.92 -43.68 -9.16
N MET A 164 -10.43 -43.88 -7.93
CA MET A 164 -11.30 -44.02 -6.76
C MET A 164 -12.01 -42.72 -6.37
N ALA A 165 -11.35 -41.57 -6.46
CA ALA A 165 -11.96 -40.26 -6.17
C ALA A 165 -13.04 -39.92 -7.22
N MET A 166 -12.84 -40.23 -8.49
CA MET A 166 -13.87 -40.05 -9.52
C MET A 166 -15.04 -41.04 -9.33
N ASN A 167 -14.78 -42.23 -8.80
CA ASN A 167 -15.83 -43.23 -8.58
C ASN A 167 -16.54 -43.02 -7.22
N ALA A 168 -15.85 -42.49 -6.21
CA ALA A 168 -16.42 -42.12 -4.90
C ALA A 168 -17.09 -40.72 -4.92
N GLY A 169 -16.65 -39.82 -5.78
CA GLY A 169 -17.30 -38.57 -6.12
C GLY A 169 -18.35 -38.71 -7.22
N GLY A 170 -18.77 -39.92 -7.46
CA GLY A 170 -19.83 -40.25 -8.39
C GLY A 170 -21.03 -39.39 -8.16
N MET A 171 -21.37 -38.63 -9.14
CA MET A 171 -22.51 -37.76 -9.36
C MET A 171 -23.82 -38.33 -8.77
N ASN A 172 -23.92 -38.32 -7.46
CA ASN A 172 -25.19 -38.25 -6.81
C ASN A 172 -25.53 -36.78 -6.59
N ALA A 173 -25.74 -36.05 -7.68
CA ALA A 173 -26.59 -34.90 -7.68
C ALA A 173 -27.98 -35.40 -7.28
N VAL A 174 -28.22 -35.48 -5.97
CA VAL A 174 -29.55 -35.69 -5.44
C VAL A 174 -30.30 -34.40 -5.71
N SER A 175 -30.99 -34.42 -6.83
CA SER A 175 -31.99 -33.41 -7.16
C SER A 175 -33.14 -33.55 -6.18
N TYR A 176 -33.13 -32.77 -5.13
CA TYR A 176 -34.32 -32.59 -4.28
C TYR A 176 -35.30 -31.69 -5.02
N THR A 177 -36.01 -32.26 -5.99
CA THR A 177 -37.26 -31.72 -6.48
C THR A 177 -38.37 -32.51 -5.80
N HIS A 178 -38.93 -31.94 -4.78
CA HIS A 178 -40.24 -32.12 -4.19
C HIS A 178 -40.21 -32.14 -2.65
N LEU A 179 -40.34 -30.95 -2.10
CA LEU A 179 -40.94 -30.80 -0.77
C LEU A 179 -42.43 -30.54 -0.97
N THR A 180 -43.24 -31.59 -0.98
CA THR A 180 -44.66 -31.48 -0.77
C THR A 180 -44.93 -31.29 0.71
N LEU A 181 -45.41 -30.10 1.08
CA LEU A 181 -45.96 -29.82 2.41
C LEU A 181 -47.28 -30.60 2.57
N PRO A 182 -47.51 -31.34 3.67
CA PRO A 182 -48.82 -31.89 3.95
C PRO A 182 -49.80 -30.77 4.31
N THR A 183 -50.88 -30.71 3.57
CA THR A 183 -52.07 -29.92 3.89
C THR A 183 -52.74 -30.54 5.08
N ILE A 184 -52.83 -29.81 6.20
CA ILE A 184 -53.68 -30.19 7.36
C ILE A 184 -55.01 -29.51 7.19
N CYS A 185 -56.05 -30.33 7.14
CA CYS A 185 -57.44 -29.92 7.30
C CYS A 185 -57.71 -29.43 8.72
#